data_0892be4206c7bb33f2ded2b95c237455
#
_entry.id   0892be4206c7bb33f2ded2b95c237455
#
_cell.length_a   1.000
_cell.length_b   1.000
_cell.length_c   1.000
_cell.angle_alpha   90.00
_cell.angle_beta   90.00
_cell.angle_gamma   90.00
#
_symmetry.space_group_name_H-M   'P 1'
#
loop_
_entity.id
_entity.type
_entity.pdbx_description
1 polymer ?
#
loop_
_entity_poly.entity_id
_entity_poly.type
_entity_poly.pdbx_seq_one_letter_code
_entity_poly.pdbx_strand_id
1 'polypeptide(L)'
;LMQMCSEETNLTVFCNQRVLSVDVENMQIRSLTARHTENGTYTTFYGKVFLDCTGDSELAYQAGAKIRCGREAKWQYHEAFAPQTPDTCTMSGCLWGTRFVDTGIPQEYLAPEWVPRFPKGKKFGRNIVGIYPDWWLEAPNDIDDIYDAEEARDELYRIILGYFNYLKNDWEEKERATTYAIGPMKWIDAKRESRRIIGDYVLNQNDCVQGTKFQDTIAYAGWPIDLHNLKGIYSGEEGPFFSNAHVPLVSIPYRCIYSKNISNLMMAGRNISVSHIALGTTRVQATIASIGQACGTAAAMCVKKHLTPKALGEQCLEELRQQLLKDDQYIPGLRNADPLDLARKAKITASSVSREEVYVQEIGVRDAWLPLNCTRGSFLPRRERTQIQELYLMLKNETSRAIDVQLSVREQIAQDVSYVSDTSVMDVQRVPAGYQGWIAFHVPMTLRGNGIWAVLEPVEGIKWRVLKMAPIDCTRSVWDAKWRRFPTIPNECH
;
A
#
# COMPACT_ATOMS: atom_id res chain seq x y z
N LEU A 1 9.37 22.40 0.54
CA LEU A 1 9.03 22.27 -0.90
C LEU A 1 9.03 23.62 -1.62
N MET A 2 8.30 24.65 -1.16
CA MET A 2 8.26 25.97 -1.83
C MET A 2 9.65 26.57 -2.01
N GLN A 3 10.52 26.49 -1.00
CA GLN A 3 11.90 26.95 -1.11
C GLN A 3 12.65 26.17 -2.21
N MET A 4 12.57 24.84 -2.23
CA MET A 4 13.20 24.03 -3.28
C MET A 4 12.70 24.42 -4.68
N CYS A 5 11.39 24.64 -4.84
CA CYS A 5 10.85 25.10 -6.12
C CYS A 5 11.38 26.47 -6.52
N SER A 6 11.59 27.39 -5.57
CA SER A 6 12.08 28.74 -5.86
C SER A 6 13.57 28.79 -6.23
N GLU A 7 14.31 27.75 -5.92
CA GLU A 7 15.73 27.62 -6.29
C GLU A 7 15.92 27.11 -7.74
N GLU A 8 14.83 26.60 -8.36
CA GLU A 8 14.86 26.07 -9.73
C GLU A 8 14.56 27.16 -10.76
N THR A 9 15.55 27.57 -11.53
CA THR A 9 15.46 28.71 -12.47
C THR A 9 14.49 28.52 -13.64
N ASN A 10 14.19 27.26 -14.00
CA ASN A 10 13.28 26.90 -15.08
C ASN A 10 11.89 26.44 -14.60
N LEU A 11 11.58 26.64 -13.32
CA LEU A 11 10.32 26.31 -12.73
C LEU A 11 9.54 27.54 -12.30
N THR A 12 8.31 27.67 -12.79
CA THR A 12 7.37 28.71 -12.34
C THR A 12 6.22 28.06 -11.61
N VAL A 13 6.00 28.46 -10.35
CA VAL A 13 4.91 27.97 -9.50
C VAL A 13 3.79 29.01 -9.46
N PHE A 14 2.60 28.61 -9.87
CA PHE A 14 1.38 29.40 -9.78
C PHE A 14 0.51 28.89 -8.66
N CYS A 15 0.56 29.54 -7.50
CA CYS A 15 -0.30 29.20 -6.36
C CYS A 15 -1.74 29.67 -6.58
N ASN A 16 -2.68 29.07 -5.82
CA ASN A 16 -4.09 29.46 -5.80
C ASN A 16 -4.80 29.42 -7.17
N GLN A 17 -4.32 28.56 -8.08
CA GLN A 17 -4.92 28.37 -9.39
C GLN A 17 -5.73 27.07 -9.43
N ARG A 18 -6.99 27.17 -9.81
CA ARG A 18 -7.87 26.01 -10.06
C ARG A 18 -8.18 25.91 -11.54
N VAL A 19 -7.88 24.78 -12.15
CA VAL A 19 -8.23 24.49 -13.55
C VAL A 19 -9.75 24.44 -13.67
N LEU A 20 -10.30 25.20 -14.61
CA LEU A 20 -11.73 25.28 -14.89
C LEU A 20 -12.12 24.68 -16.24
N SER A 21 -11.26 24.80 -17.24
CA SER A 21 -11.57 24.28 -18.58
C SER A 21 -10.27 23.89 -19.31
N VAL A 22 -10.43 22.95 -20.21
CA VAL A 22 -9.34 22.43 -21.04
C VAL A 22 -9.77 22.47 -22.50
N ASP A 23 -8.95 23.06 -23.35
CA ASP A 23 -9.15 23.08 -24.79
C ASP A 23 -8.41 21.90 -25.42
N VAL A 24 -9.17 21.06 -26.15
CA VAL A 24 -8.67 19.83 -26.78
C VAL A 24 -9.01 19.83 -28.25
N GLU A 25 -7.98 19.65 -29.07
CA GLU A 25 -8.12 19.50 -30.51
C GLU A 25 -7.40 18.22 -30.96
N ASN A 26 -8.05 17.38 -31.74
CA ASN A 26 -7.50 16.12 -32.26
C ASN A 26 -6.88 15.21 -31.17
N MET A 27 -7.59 15.03 -30.05
CA MET A 27 -7.11 14.25 -28.89
C MET A 27 -5.79 14.77 -28.33
N GLN A 28 -5.53 16.06 -28.42
CA GLN A 28 -4.38 16.74 -27.86
C GLN A 28 -4.81 17.98 -27.09
N ILE A 29 -4.36 18.16 -25.87
CA ILE A 29 -4.58 19.37 -25.09
C ILE A 29 -3.80 20.51 -25.74
N ARG A 30 -4.47 21.61 -26.06
CA ARG A 30 -3.89 22.85 -26.59
C ARG A 30 -3.59 23.84 -25.48
N SER A 31 -4.54 24.00 -24.58
CA SER A 31 -4.42 24.91 -23.45
C SER A 31 -5.32 24.47 -22.30
N LEU A 32 -5.07 25.02 -21.13
CA LEU A 32 -5.99 24.99 -20.01
C LEU A 32 -6.21 26.40 -19.46
N THR A 33 -7.40 26.68 -18.95
CA THR A 33 -7.72 27.93 -18.27
C THR A 33 -7.93 27.66 -16.80
N ALA A 34 -7.21 28.38 -15.95
CA ALA A 34 -7.34 28.33 -14.51
C ALA A 34 -7.87 29.66 -13.97
N ARG A 35 -8.57 29.57 -12.84
CA ARG A 35 -9.04 30.73 -12.07
C ARG A 35 -8.26 30.83 -10.76
N HIS A 36 -7.78 32.03 -10.47
CA HIS A 36 -7.20 32.31 -9.17
C HIS A 36 -8.29 32.32 -8.08
N THR A 37 -8.14 31.51 -7.03
CA THR A 37 -9.19 31.28 -6.03
C THR A 37 -9.47 32.48 -5.13
N GLU A 38 -8.51 33.39 -4.94
CA GLU A 38 -8.65 34.59 -4.08
C GLU A 38 -9.14 35.81 -4.83
N ASN A 39 -8.50 36.12 -5.98
CA ASN A 39 -8.82 37.38 -6.69
C ASN A 39 -9.71 37.17 -7.91
N GLY A 40 -10.03 35.91 -8.27
CA GLY A 40 -10.94 35.59 -9.35
C GLY A 40 -10.41 35.80 -10.78
N THR A 41 -9.14 36.15 -10.96
CA THR A 41 -8.55 36.35 -12.30
C THR A 41 -8.38 35.02 -13.03
N TYR A 42 -8.42 35.07 -14.36
CA TYR A 42 -8.26 33.90 -15.22
C TYR A 42 -6.89 33.95 -15.88
N THR A 43 -6.26 32.78 -15.97
CA THR A 43 -4.98 32.59 -16.67
C THR A 43 -5.08 31.39 -17.59
N THR A 44 -4.68 31.56 -18.86
CA THR A 44 -4.61 30.48 -19.83
C THR A 44 -3.16 30.01 -19.96
N PHE A 45 -2.97 28.70 -19.83
CA PHE A 45 -1.66 28.05 -19.92
C PHE A 45 -1.60 27.23 -21.21
N TYR A 46 -0.55 27.41 -21.97
CA TYR A 46 -0.22 26.66 -23.18
C TYR A 46 0.95 25.71 -22.87
N GLY A 47 0.91 24.49 -23.37
CA GLY A 47 1.96 23.51 -23.13
C GLY A 47 2.11 22.49 -24.25
N LYS A 48 3.28 21.87 -24.34
CA LYS A 48 3.53 20.76 -25.27
C LYS A 48 3.12 19.42 -24.64
N VAL A 49 3.37 19.25 -23.35
CA VAL A 49 2.99 18.07 -22.54
C VAL A 49 2.33 18.55 -21.27
N PHE A 50 1.27 17.90 -20.87
CA PHE A 50 0.51 18.17 -19.66
C PHE A 50 0.59 16.99 -18.69
N LEU A 51 0.74 17.27 -17.41
CA LEU A 51 0.80 16.28 -16.36
C LEU A 51 -0.36 16.47 -15.38
N ASP A 52 -1.21 15.48 -15.25
CA ASP A 52 -2.25 15.45 -14.23
C ASP A 52 -1.70 14.86 -12.92
N CYS A 53 -1.40 15.74 -11.96
CA CYS A 53 -0.96 15.41 -10.61
C CYS A 53 -2.03 15.75 -9.56
N THR A 54 -3.28 15.97 -9.98
CA THR A 54 -4.37 16.39 -9.09
C THR A 54 -4.83 15.29 -8.13
N GLY A 55 -4.49 14.05 -8.43
CA GLY A 55 -4.95 12.87 -7.70
C GLY A 55 -6.42 12.49 -7.97
N ASP A 56 -7.24 13.47 -8.39
CA ASP A 56 -8.64 13.27 -8.76
C ASP A 56 -8.85 13.22 -10.27
N SER A 57 -7.77 13.26 -11.05
CA SER A 57 -7.78 13.29 -12.53
C SER A 57 -8.59 14.45 -13.10
N GLU A 58 -8.55 15.61 -12.47
CA GLU A 58 -9.40 16.73 -12.85
C GLU A 58 -9.06 17.24 -14.27
N LEU A 59 -7.77 17.42 -14.55
CA LEU A 59 -7.32 17.83 -15.88
C LEU A 59 -7.69 16.76 -16.94
N ALA A 60 -7.44 15.51 -16.63
CA ALA A 60 -7.71 14.40 -17.53
C ALA A 60 -9.22 14.23 -17.82
N TYR A 61 -10.05 14.38 -16.79
CA TYR A 61 -11.51 14.32 -16.93
C TYR A 61 -12.02 15.41 -17.87
N GLN A 62 -11.60 16.66 -17.66
CA GLN A 62 -11.98 17.79 -18.50
C GLN A 62 -11.45 17.65 -19.94
N ALA A 63 -10.27 17.04 -20.11
CA ALA A 63 -9.70 16.76 -21.42
C ALA A 63 -10.38 15.60 -22.17
N GLY A 64 -11.36 14.91 -21.59
CA GLY A 64 -12.01 13.74 -22.20
C GLY A 64 -11.09 12.50 -22.25
N ALA A 65 -10.13 12.39 -21.33
CA ALA A 65 -9.35 11.19 -21.19
C ALA A 65 -10.23 10.00 -20.74
N LYS A 66 -9.88 8.80 -21.18
CA LYS A 66 -10.52 7.59 -20.65
C LYS A 66 -10.19 7.44 -19.19
N ILE A 67 -11.21 7.38 -18.36
CA ILE A 67 -11.09 7.24 -16.90
C ILE A 67 -11.87 6.04 -16.41
N ARG A 68 -11.59 5.63 -15.19
CA ARG A 68 -12.32 4.62 -14.44
C ARG A 68 -12.50 5.09 -12.98
N CYS A 69 -13.68 4.80 -12.41
CA CYS A 69 -14.00 5.01 -11.00
C CYS A 69 -14.51 3.71 -10.41
N GLY A 70 -14.41 3.56 -9.08
CA GLY A 70 -14.94 2.43 -8.36
C GLY A 70 -14.19 1.12 -8.63
N ARG A 71 -14.82 0.00 -8.23
CA ARG A 71 -14.20 -1.31 -8.28
C ARG A 71 -14.53 -2.07 -9.57
N GLU A 72 -13.51 -2.65 -10.16
CA GLU A 72 -13.67 -3.58 -11.27
C GLU A 72 -14.28 -4.90 -10.81
N ALA A 73 -15.03 -5.55 -11.70
CA ALA A 73 -15.50 -6.90 -11.44
C ALA A 73 -14.38 -7.94 -11.61
N LYS A 74 -14.50 -9.02 -10.86
CA LYS A 74 -13.53 -10.12 -10.86
C LYS A 74 -13.19 -10.64 -12.27
N TRP A 75 -14.16 -10.72 -13.14
CA TRP A 75 -13.97 -11.22 -14.51
C TRP A 75 -13.14 -10.29 -15.41
N GLN A 76 -12.99 -9.00 -15.07
CA GLN A 76 -12.29 -8.03 -15.92
C GLN A 76 -10.77 -8.24 -15.93
N TYR A 77 -10.20 -8.56 -14.75
CA TYR A 77 -8.76 -8.82 -14.60
C TYR A 77 -8.47 -10.12 -13.85
N HIS A 78 -9.50 -10.92 -13.54
CA HIS A 78 -9.39 -12.15 -12.74
C HIS A 78 -8.78 -11.92 -11.35
N GLU A 79 -9.06 -10.78 -10.76
CA GLU A 79 -8.55 -10.39 -9.44
C GLU A 79 -9.30 -11.10 -8.32
N ALA A 80 -8.57 -11.71 -7.39
CA ALA A 80 -9.15 -12.51 -6.31
C ALA A 80 -9.99 -11.67 -5.33
N PHE A 81 -9.59 -10.42 -5.09
CA PHE A 81 -10.25 -9.50 -4.16
C PHE A 81 -11.34 -8.64 -4.79
N ALA A 82 -11.44 -8.66 -6.11
CA ALA A 82 -12.47 -7.88 -6.80
C ALA A 82 -13.89 -8.45 -6.56
N PRO A 83 -14.92 -7.60 -6.51
CA PRO A 83 -16.30 -8.05 -6.40
C PRO A 83 -16.77 -8.81 -7.66
N GLN A 84 -17.88 -9.54 -7.55
CA GLN A 84 -18.43 -10.28 -8.70
C GLN A 84 -18.96 -9.34 -9.80
N THR A 85 -19.53 -8.21 -9.40
CA THR A 85 -20.04 -7.15 -10.29
C THR A 85 -19.29 -5.84 -10.01
N PRO A 86 -19.05 -5.01 -11.04
CA PRO A 86 -18.42 -3.73 -10.82
C PRO A 86 -19.35 -2.80 -10.03
N ASP A 87 -18.79 -1.89 -9.26
CA ASP A 87 -19.53 -0.87 -8.54
C ASP A 87 -18.77 0.47 -8.51
N THR A 88 -19.36 1.49 -7.88
CA THR A 88 -18.79 2.84 -7.77
C THR A 88 -18.00 3.06 -6.48
N CYS A 89 -17.87 2.03 -5.62
CA CYS A 89 -17.19 2.16 -4.35
C CYS A 89 -15.69 2.47 -4.52
N THR A 90 -15.23 3.50 -3.81
CA THR A 90 -13.83 3.90 -3.72
C THR A 90 -13.25 3.58 -2.34
N MET A 91 -11.97 3.70 -2.16
CA MET A 91 -11.38 3.69 -0.82
C MET A 91 -11.63 5.04 -0.15
N SER A 92 -12.42 5.03 0.92
CA SER A 92 -12.81 6.23 1.66
C SER A 92 -11.60 7.04 2.13
N GLY A 93 -11.80 8.35 2.19
CA GLY A 93 -10.85 9.27 2.77
C GLY A 93 -10.98 9.38 4.30
N CYS A 94 -10.19 10.29 4.87
CA CYS A 94 -10.23 10.64 6.29
C CYS A 94 -9.75 12.09 6.49
N LEU A 95 -10.14 12.72 7.58
CA LEU A 95 -9.63 14.07 7.93
C LEU A 95 -8.27 13.96 8.65
N TRP A 96 -7.28 13.37 7.98
CA TRP A 96 -5.95 13.14 8.54
C TRP A 96 -5.28 14.44 8.99
N GLY A 97 -4.76 14.41 10.21
CA GLY A 97 -4.08 15.54 10.83
C GLY A 97 -5.03 16.48 11.59
N THR A 98 -6.30 16.14 11.74
CA THR A 98 -7.15 16.68 12.80
C THR A 98 -6.54 16.30 14.15
N ARG A 99 -6.57 17.19 15.12
CA ARG A 99 -5.93 16.96 16.41
C ARG A 99 -6.89 17.23 17.57
N PHE A 100 -6.77 16.38 18.59
CA PHE A 100 -7.26 16.68 19.92
C PHE A 100 -6.05 17.19 20.74
N VAL A 101 -6.25 18.24 21.50
CA VAL A 101 -5.18 18.98 22.20
C VAL A 101 -5.32 18.76 23.69
N ASP A 102 -4.25 18.33 24.35
CA ASP A 102 -4.20 18.29 25.81
C ASP A 102 -4.05 19.72 26.34
N THR A 103 -5.03 20.18 27.08
CA THR A 103 -5.07 21.53 27.68
C THR A 103 -4.46 21.58 29.06
N GLY A 104 -4.14 20.43 29.67
CA GLY A 104 -3.65 20.30 31.03
C GLY A 104 -4.71 20.54 32.12
N ILE A 105 -5.94 20.92 31.77
CA ILE A 105 -7.05 21.14 32.70
C ILE A 105 -8.28 20.33 32.24
N PRO A 106 -9.12 19.83 33.15
CA PRO A 106 -10.31 19.09 32.77
C PRO A 106 -11.23 19.87 31.82
N GLN A 107 -11.65 19.23 30.77
CA GLN A 107 -12.55 19.74 29.73
C GLN A 107 -13.80 18.87 29.66
N GLU A 108 -14.96 19.46 29.77
CA GLU A 108 -16.21 18.77 29.49
C GLU A 108 -16.53 18.84 28.00
N TYR A 109 -17.13 17.79 27.47
CA TYR A 109 -17.63 17.75 26.10
C TYR A 109 -18.94 17.00 26.04
N LEU A 110 -19.94 17.68 25.52
CA LEU A 110 -21.21 17.11 25.17
C LEU A 110 -21.51 17.34 23.71
N ALA A 111 -21.50 16.23 22.95
CA ALA A 111 -21.77 16.31 21.52
C ALA A 111 -23.19 16.78 21.24
N PRO A 112 -23.42 17.62 20.20
CA PRO A 112 -24.75 17.96 19.70
C PRO A 112 -25.58 16.71 19.32
N GLU A 113 -26.89 16.82 19.26
CA GLU A 113 -27.78 15.69 18.95
C GLU A 113 -27.56 15.09 17.57
N TRP A 114 -27.13 15.89 16.60
CA TRP A 114 -26.84 15.46 15.22
C TRP A 114 -25.54 14.68 15.06
N VAL A 115 -24.73 14.59 16.11
CA VAL A 115 -23.48 13.83 16.11
C VAL A 115 -23.75 12.36 16.45
N PRO A 116 -23.17 11.39 15.71
CA PRO A 116 -23.38 9.97 15.99
C PRO A 116 -22.88 9.60 17.39
N ARG A 117 -23.62 8.76 18.08
CA ARG A 117 -23.26 8.24 19.40
C ARG A 117 -22.71 6.83 19.27
N PHE A 118 -21.51 6.64 19.76
CA PHE A 118 -20.92 5.30 19.87
C PHE A 118 -21.17 4.78 21.28
N PRO A 119 -21.84 3.62 21.43
CA PRO A 119 -22.19 3.10 22.76
C PRO A 119 -20.93 2.63 23.51
N LYS A 120 -21.03 2.61 24.84
CA LYS A 120 -20.00 2.05 25.71
C LYS A 120 -19.66 0.61 25.28
N GLY A 121 -18.35 0.30 25.22
CA GLY A 121 -17.86 -0.98 24.75
C GLY A 121 -17.89 -1.16 23.22
N LYS A 122 -18.13 -0.08 22.46
CA LYS A 122 -18.03 -0.11 20.98
C LYS A 122 -16.65 -0.61 20.56
N LYS A 123 -16.65 -1.67 19.76
CA LYS A 123 -15.45 -2.16 19.11
C LYS A 123 -15.28 -1.49 17.75
N PHE A 124 -14.11 -0.94 17.51
CA PHE A 124 -13.74 -0.27 16.25
C PHE A 124 -12.86 -1.14 15.35
N GLY A 125 -12.73 -2.44 15.70
CA GLY A 125 -11.79 -3.35 15.03
C GLY A 125 -10.32 -3.02 15.29
N ARG A 126 -10.05 -2.04 16.17
CA ARG A 126 -8.70 -1.63 16.61
C ARG A 126 -8.71 -1.27 18.09
N ASN A 127 -7.55 -1.42 18.70
CA ASN A 127 -7.31 -0.88 20.03
C ASN A 127 -7.06 0.63 19.94
N ILE A 128 -7.69 1.40 20.80
CA ILE A 128 -7.43 2.82 20.94
C ILE A 128 -6.09 2.98 21.68
N VAL A 129 -5.04 3.29 20.93
CA VAL A 129 -3.68 3.42 21.48
C VAL A 129 -3.41 4.86 21.92
N GLY A 130 -3.96 5.84 21.21
CA GLY A 130 -3.81 7.27 21.45
C GLY A 130 -5.12 8.02 21.40
N ILE A 131 -5.12 9.24 21.96
CA ILE A 131 -6.29 10.13 21.95
C ILE A 131 -6.21 11.04 20.72
N TYR A 132 -6.19 10.44 19.53
CA TYR A 132 -6.13 11.19 18.27
C TYR A 132 -7.12 10.62 17.28
N PRO A 133 -7.80 11.48 16.48
CA PRO A 133 -8.42 11.01 15.26
C PRO A 133 -7.30 10.50 14.34
N ASP A 134 -7.44 9.28 13.90
CA ASP A 134 -6.44 8.58 13.12
C ASP A 134 -6.98 8.29 11.71
N TRP A 135 -6.12 7.80 10.83
CA TRP A 135 -6.41 7.47 9.44
C TRP A 135 -7.61 6.51 9.25
N TRP A 136 -7.96 5.73 10.28
CA TRP A 136 -9.04 4.74 10.24
C TRP A 136 -10.43 5.30 10.59
N LEU A 137 -10.54 6.57 10.95
CA LEU A 137 -11.84 7.25 11.11
C LEU A 137 -12.35 7.65 9.73
N GLU A 138 -12.98 6.71 9.06
CA GLU A 138 -13.43 6.80 7.68
C GLU A 138 -14.94 6.84 7.59
N ALA A 139 -15.48 7.59 6.62
CA ALA A 139 -16.87 7.54 6.26
C ALA A 139 -17.22 6.20 5.59
N PRO A 140 -18.47 5.74 5.66
CA PRO A 140 -18.92 4.62 4.86
C PRO A 140 -18.98 4.99 3.37
N ASN A 141 -18.88 3.99 2.51
CA ASN A 141 -18.79 4.14 1.04
C ASN A 141 -20.16 4.23 0.34
N ASP A 142 -21.19 4.64 1.04
CA ASP A 142 -22.51 4.97 0.47
C ASP A 142 -22.60 6.43 0.02
N ILE A 143 -21.58 7.25 0.33
CA ILE A 143 -21.43 8.61 -0.14
C ILE A 143 -20.34 8.63 -1.23
N ASP A 144 -20.64 9.21 -2.39
CA ASP A 144 -19.67 9.37 -3.47
C ASP A 144 -18.68 10.50 -3.12
N ASP A 145 -17.48 10.16 -2.70
CA ASP A 145 -16.46 11.12 -2.28
C ASP A 145 -15.85 11.93 -3.46
N ILE A 146 -16.24 11.62 -4.69
CA ILE A 146 -15.83 12.35 -5.89
C ILE A 146 -16.83 13.46 -6.20
N TYR A 147 -18.12 13.13 -6.27
CA TYR A 147 -19.17 14.06 -6.69
C TYR A 147 -19.89 14.70 -5.50
N ASP A 148 -19.98 13.99 -4.37
CA ASP A 148 -20.60 14.44 -3.12
C ASP A 148 -19.54 14.72 -2.03
N ALA A 149 -18.37 15.23 -2.44
CA ALA A 149 -17.19 15.43 -1.58
C ALA A 149 -17.47 16.33 -0.35
N GLU A 150 -18.40 17.29 -0.46
CA GLU A 150 -18.83 18.14 0.67
C GLU A 150 -19.61 17.30 1.70
N GLU A 151 -20.51 16.43 1.26
CA GLU A 151 -21.27 15.53 2.11
C GLU A 151 -20.34 14.49 2.78
N ALA A 152 -19.43 13.92 2.03
CA ALA A 152 -18.41 12.99 2.56
C ALA A 152 -17.57 13.66 3.67
N ARG A 153 -17.13 14.91 3.44
CA ARG A 153 -16.41 15.69 4.45
C ARG A 153 -17.25 15.94 5.69
N ASP A 154 -18.50 16.35 5.51
CA ASP A 154 -19.40 16.67 6.63
C ASP A 154 -19.70 15.41 7.47
N GLU A 155 -19.84 14.24 6.84
CA GLU A 155 -19.95 12.97 7.56
C GLU A 155 -18.66 12.64 8.34
N LEU A 156 -17.49 12.88 7.77
CA LEU A 156 -16.21 12.72 8.48
C LEU A 156 -16.12 13.63 9.72
N TYR A 157 -16.62 14.87 9.64
CA TYR A 157 -16.73 15.75 10.80
C TYR A 157 -17.63 15.16 11.87
N ARG A 158 -18.80 14.66 11.50
CA ARG A 158 -19.74 14.02 12.42
C ARG A 158 -19.11 12.82 13.11
N ILE A 159 -18.39 11.98 12.35
CA ILE A 159 -17.65 10.80 12.86
C ILE A 159 -16.60 11.23 13.88
N ILE A 160 -15.79 12.23 13.57
CA ILE A 160 -14.72 12.71 14.46
C ILE A 160 -15.30 13.29 15.77
N LEU A 161 -16.36 14.09 15.67
CA LEU A 161 -17.05 14.64 16.84
C LEU A 161 -17.68 13.53 17.70
N GLY A 162 -18.27 12.52 17.05
CA GLY A 162 -18.82 11.35 17.73
C GLY A 162 -17.75 10.49 18.41
N TYR A 163 -16.63 10.28 17.73
CA TYR A 163 -15.48 9.57 18.29
C TYR A 163 -14.89 10.32 19.50
N PHE A 164 -14.77 11.65 19.42
CA PHE A 164 -14.33 12.46 20.55
C PHE A 164 -15.29 12.36 21.72
N ASN A 165 -16.62 12.41 21.46
CA ASN A 165 -17.62 12.17 22.50
C ASN A 165 -17.45 10.81 23.18
N TYR A 166 -17.21 9.76 22.37
CA TYR A 166 -16.94 8.42 22.91
C TYR A 166 -15.72 8.40 23.83
N LEU A 167 -14.61 8.99 23.40
CA LEU A 167 -13.39 9.07 24.22
C LEU A 167 -13.60 9.78 25.54
N LYS A 168 -14.42 10.84 25.55
CA LYS A 168 -14.68 11.67 26.75
C LYS A 168 -15.66 11.02 27.72
N ASN A 169 -16.67 10.30 27.22
CA ASN A 169 -17.83 9.92 28.01
C ASN A 169 -18.04 8.41 28.16
N ASP A 170 -17.73 7.63 27.11
CA ASP A 170 -18.14 6.23 27.00
C ASP A 170 -16.97 5.24 26.94
N TRP A 171 -15.75 5.70 26.66
CA TRP A 171 -14.55 4.86 26.59
C TRP A 171 -14.17 4.33 27.97
N GLU A 172 -13.68 3.10 28.03
CA GLU A 172 -13.28 2.44 29.27
C GLU A 172 -12.12 3.17 29.97
N GLU A 173 -11.22 3.81 29.19
CA GLU A 173 -10.08 4.59 29.69
C GLU A 173 -10.30 6.11 29.53
N LYS A 174 -11.52 6.59 29.64
CA LYS A 174 -11.91 7.99 29.40
C LYS A 174 -11.15 8.99 30.28
N GLU A 175 -10.63 8.57 31.42
CA GLU A 175 -9.79 9.38 32.31
C GLU A 175 -8.55 9.92 31.58
N ARG A 176 -8.02 9.19 30.61
CA ARG A 176 -6.91 9.62 29.76
C ARG A 176 -7.31 10.80 28.85
N ALA A 177 -8.58 10.93 28.53
CA ALA A 177 -9.10 11.98 27.66
C ALA A 177 -9.59 13.22 28.46
N THR A 178 -9.56 13.21 29.79
CA THR A 178 -10.17 14.24 30.65
C THR A 178 -9.70 15.64 30.30
N THR A 179 -8.42 15.86 30.05
CA THR A 179 -7.84 17.19 29.76
C THR A 179 -7.86 17.57 28.28
N TYR A 180 -8.34 16.70 27.41
CA TYR A 180 -8.33 16.95 25.97
C TYR A 180 -9.52 17.76 25.49
N ALA A 181 -9.26 18.69 24.57
CA ALA A 181 -10.25 19.44 23.80
C ALA A 181 -10.07 19.19 22.29
N ILE A 182 -11.10 19.53 21.51
CA ILE A 182 -11.00 19.50 20.05
C ILE A 182 -10.09 20.66 19.62
N GLY A 183 -9.02 20.31 18.97
CA GLY A 183 -8.06 21.26 18.38
C GLY A 183 -8.43 21.59 16.91
N PRO A 184 -7.46 22.06 16.13
CA PRO A 184 -7.72 22.37 14.73
C PRO A 184 -8.17 21.14 13.95
N MET A 185 -9.33 21.23 13.33
CA MET A 185 -9.85 20.21 12.42
C MET A 185 -9.41 20.48 10.99
N LYS A 186 -9.13 19.43 10.24
CA LYS A 186 -8.80 19.55 8.83
C LYS A 186 -10.04 19.81 7.99
N TRP A 187 -9.90 20.61 6.96
CA TRP A 187 -10.99 21.10 6.13
C TRP A 187 -11.13 20.32 4.81
N ILE A 188 -10.07 19.58 4.45
CA ILE A 188 -10.02 18.81 3.20
C ILE A 188 -9.86 17.35 3.55
N ASP A 189 -10.67 16.51 2.93
CA ASP A 189 -10.56 15.06 2.99
C ASP A 189 -9.25 14.58 2.35
N ALA A 190 -8.54 13.72 3.05
CA ALA A 190 -7.37 13.02 2.54
C ALA A 190 -7.82 11.76 1.76
N LYS A 191 -8.33 11.95 0.56
CA LYS A 191 -8.81 10.89 -0.32
C LYS A 191 -7.72 9.89 -0.66
N ARG A 192 -8.06 8.60 -0.61
CA ARG A 192 -7.17 7.50 -1.03
C ARG A 192 -7.34 7.12 -2.47
N GLU A 193 -8.54 7.26 -2.99
CA GLU A 193 -8.92 6.93 -4.37
C GLU A 193 -9.79 8.04 -4.97
N SER A 194 -9.81 8.10 -6.28
CA SER A 194 -10.71 8.90 -7.09
C SER A 194 -10.72 8.34 -8.51
N ARG A 195 -10.91 9.18 -9.51
CA ARG A 195 -10.82 8.79 -10.92
C ARG A 195 -9.40 8.31 -11.23
N ARG A 196 -9.27 7.17 -11.91
CA ARG A 196 -8.01 6.60 -12.42
C ARG A 196 -7.99 6.74 -13.94
N ILE A 197 -6.89 7.25 -14.49
CA ILE A 197 -6.75 7.49 -15.93
C ILE A 197 -6.32 6.17 -16.59
N ILE A 198 -6.94 5.79 -17.67
CA ILE A 198 -6.60 4.58 -18.42
C ILE A 198 -5.41 4.87 -19.34
N GLY A 199 -4.32 4.14 -19.10
CA GLY A 199 -3.14 4.07 -19.95
C GLY A 199 -3.18 2.95 -20.98
N ASP A 200 -2.05 2.68 -21.61
CA ASP A 200 -1.93 1.52 -22.52
C ASP A 200 -1.84 0.18 -21.76
N TYR A 201 -1.54 0.23 -20.46
CA TYR A 201 -1.61 -0.90 -19.55
C TYR A 201 -2.37 -0.53 -18.28
N VAL A 202 -3.07 -1.50 -17.69
CA VAL A 202 -3.72 -1.36 -16.38
C VAL A 202 -3.04 -2.34 -15.43
N LEU A 203 -2.24 -1.84 -14.51
CA LEU A 203 -1.61 -2.66 -13.48
C LEU A 203 -2.71 -3.22 -12.56
N ASN A 204 -2.65 -4.51 -12.24
CA ASN A 204 -3.71 -5.21 -11.54
C ASN A 204 -3.16 -6.09 -10.39
N GLN A 205 -4.05 -6.69 -9.60
CA GLN A 205 -3.68 -7.54 -8.47
C GLN A 205 -2.72 -8.65 -8.87
N ASN A 206 -2.90 -9.27 -10.04
CA ASN A 206 -2.09 -10.40 -10.47
C ASN A 206 -0.63 -9.99 -10.66
N ASP A 207 -0.41 -8.83 -11.25
CA ASP A 207 0.93 -8.25 -11.41
C ASP A 207 1.60 -8.01 -10.06
N CYS A 208 0.83 -7.47 -9.11
CA CYS A 208 1.32 -7.16 -7.77
C CYS A 208 1.76 -8.43 -7.03
N VAL A 209 0.88 -9.44 -7.01
CA VAL A 209 1.11 -10.70 -6.28
C VAL A 209 2.22 -11.54 -6.91
N GLN A 210 2.29 -11.56 -8.24
CA GLN A 210 3.32 -12.31 -8.96
C GLN A 210 4.67 -11.59 -9.00
N GLY A 211 4.71 -10.30 -8.64
CA GLY A 211 5.91 -9.49 -8.81
C GLY A 211 6.34 -9.41 -10.27
N THR A 212 5.37 -9.22 -11.17
CA THR A 212 5.58 -9.16 -12.62
C THR A 212 6.63 -8.12 -12.96
N LYS A 213 7.67 -8.54 -13.69
CA LYS A 213 8.74 -7.65 -14.16
C LYS A 213 8.39 -7.19 -15.56
N PHE A 214 8.21 -5.90 -15.73
CA PHE A 214 7.95 -5.29 -17.04
C PHE A 214 9.24 -4.78 -17.66
N GLN A 215 9.37 -4.92 -18.97
CA GLN A 215 10.51 -4.34 -19.70
C GLN A 215 10.52 -2.82 -19.63
N ASP A 216 9.36 -2.21 -19.47
CA ASP A 216 9.16 -0.78 -19.35
C ASP A 216 8.98 -0.31 -17.89
N THR A 217 9.52 -1.03 -16.91
CA THR A 217 9.51 -0.61 -15.50
C THR A 217 10.25 0.71 -15.31
N ILE A 218 9.60 1.68 -14.65
CA ILE A 218 10.15 3.03 -14.37
C ILE A 218 10.12 3.39 -12.88
N ALA A 219 9.35 2.68 -12.07
CA ALA A 219 9.22 2.89 -10.64
C ALA A 219 8.81 1.58 -9.95
N TYR A 220 8.69 1.60 -8.64
CA TYR A 220 8.24 0.44 -7.87
C TYR A 220 7.36 0.83 -6.69
N ALA A 221 6.56 -0.14 -6.22
CA ALA A 221 5.82 -0.08 -4.97
C ALA A 221 6.26 -1.22 -4.04
N GLY A 222 6.28 -0.97 -2.75
CA GLY A 222 6.64 -1.94 -1.70
C GLY A 222 5.61 -2.03 -0.58
N TRP A 223 4.46 -1.38 -0.73
CA TRP A 223 3.37 -1.44 0.24
C TRP A 223 2.51 -2.68 -0.01
N PRO A 224 1.97 -3.36 1.01
CA PRO A 224 1.01 -4.43 0.79
C PRO A 224 -0.25 -3.92 0.06
N ILE A 225 -1.02 -4.84 -0.50
CA ILE A 225 -2.35 -4.49 -1.04
C ILE A 225 -3.26 -4.18 0.15
N ASP A 226 -3.42 -2.91 0.41
CA ASP A 226 -4.15 -2.35 1.55
C ASP A 226 -5.51 -1.82 1.07
N LEU A 227 -6.56 -2.61 1.36
CA LEU A 227 -7.93 -2.32 0.97
C LEU A 227 -8.77 -2.00 2.21
N HIS A 228 -9.54 -0.94 2.13
CA HIS A 228 -10.33 -0.41 3.22
C HIS A 228 -11.75 -0.96 3.24
N ASN A 229 -12.33 -1.05 4.45
CA ASN A 229 -13.68 -1.55 4.63
C ASN A 229 -14.71 -0.52 4.15
N LEU A 230 -15.66 -0.96 3.33
CA LEU A 230 -16.69 -0.09 2.75
C LEU A 230 -17.62 0.55 3.79
N LYS A 231 -17.71 -0.01 5.00
CA LYS A 231 -18.52 0.53 6.08
C LYS A 231 -17.75 1.57 6.93
N GLY A 232 -16.49 1.84 6.62
CA GLY A 232 -15.66 2.78 7.38
C GLY A 232 -15.69 2.52 8.88
N ILE A 233 -15.94 3.55 9.68
CA ILE A 233 -15.99 3.46 11.16
C ILE A 233 -17.11 2.52 11.66
N TYR A 234 -18.10 2.22 10.83
CA TYR A 234 -19.23 1.37 11.19
C TYR A 234 -18.98 -0.12 10.89
N SER A 235 -17.79 -0.50 10.46
CA SER A 235 -17.41 -1.91 10.18
C SER A 235 -17.41 -2.81 11.41
N GLY A 236 -17.41 -2.25 12.61
CA GLY A 236 -17.46 -3.00 13.86
C GLY A 236 -16.19 -3.81 14.12
N GLU A 237 -16.32 -5.11 14.36
CA GLU A 237 -15.21 -5.99 14.67
C GLU A 237 -14.32 -6.33 13.46
N GLU A 238 -14.80 -6.10 12.24
CA GLU A 238 -14.03 -6.37 11.02
C GLU A 238 -12.83 -5.45 10.86
N GLY A 239 -12.86 -4.28 11.51
CA GLY A 239 -11.78 -3.29 11.44
C GLY A 239 -11.83 -2.41 10.19
N PRO A 240 -10.91 -1.44 10.12
CA PRO A 240 -10.93 -0.41 9.09
C PRO A 240 -10.43 -0.88 7.72
N PHE A 241 -9.73 -2.01 7.64
CA PHE A 241 -9.28 -2.59 6.38
C PHE A 241 -9.68 -4.06 6.30
N PHE A 242 -9.98 -4.55 5.11
CA PHE A 242 -10.34 -5.95 4.92
C PHE A 242 -9.24 -6.78 4.24
N SER A 243 -8.24 -6.15 3.66
CA SER A 243 -7.07 -6.83 3.12
C SER A 243 -5.82 -6.00 3.39
N ASN A 244 -4.79 -6.69 3.81
CA ASN A 244 -3.42 -6.20 3.92
C ASN A 244 -2.51 -7.31 3.40
N ALA A 245 -2.75 -7.72 2.14
CA ALA A 245 -2.04 -8.82 1.52
C ALA A 245 -0.61 -8.41 1.18
N HIS A 246 0.35 -9.16 1.71
CA HIS A 246 1.76 -8.97 1.38
C HIS A 246 2.02 -9.28 -0.09
N VAL A 247 2.81 -8.43 -0.72
CA VAL A 247 3.24 -8.58 -2.11
C VAL A 247 4.74 -8.33 -2.22
N PRO A 248 5.44 -8.96 -3.18
CA PRO A 248 6.83 -8.62 -3.48
C PRO A 248 6.95 -7.17 -3.99
N LEU A 249 8.16 -6.71 -4.28
CA LEU A 249 8.33 -5.42 -4.94
C LEU A 249 7.55 -5.39 -6.27
N VAL A 250 6.58 -4.49 -6.35
CA VAL A 250 5.71 -4.33 -7.52
C VAL A 250 6.38 -3.38 -8.51
N SER A 251 6.62 -3.86 -9.70
CA SER A 251 7.14 -3.02 -10.79
C SER A 251 6.02 -2.19 -11.41
N ILE A 252 6.26 -0.90 -11.62
CA ILE A 252 5.30 0.02 -12.24
C ILE A 252 5.77 0.30 -13.67
N PRO A 253 5.00 -0.14 -14.69
CA PRO A 253 5.38 0.06 -16.08
C PRO A 253 5.09 1.47 -16.59
N TYR A 254 5.90 1.96 -17.51
CA TYR A 254 5.76 3.26 -18.14
C TYR A 254 4.39 3.46 -18.80
N ARG A 255 3.82 2.40 -19.36
CA ARG A 255 2.49 2.39 -19.97
C ARG A 255 1.34 2.70 -19.02
N CYS A 256 1.59 2.76 -17.71
CA CYS A 256 0.61 3.17 -16.69
C CYS A 256 0.61 4.66 -16.40
N ILE A 257 1.54 5.46 -16.95
CA ILE A 257 1.70 6.87 -16.58
C ILE A 257 1.43 7.87 -17.71
N TYR A 258 0.83 7.42 -18.81
CA TYR A 258 0.33 8.30 -19.87
C TYR A 258 -1.05 7.87 -20.35
N SER A 259 -1.83 8.84 -20.83
CA SER A 259 -3.21 8.62 -21.29
C SER A 259 -3.26 7.80 -22.57
N LYS A 260 -4.17 6.82 -22.63
CA LYS A 260 -4.39 5.99 -23.81
C LYS A 260 -4.91 6.77 -25.02
N ASN A 261 -5.69 7.83 -24.81
CA ASN A 261 -6.37 8.55 -25.87
C ASN A 261 -6.00 10.03 -25.99
N ILE A 262 -5.48 10.67 -24.97
CA ILE A 262 -5.00 12.06 -25.05
C ILE A 262 -3.50 12.02 -25.23
N SER A 263 -3.03 12.41 -26.42
CA SER A 263 -1.68 12.11 -26.91
C SER A 263 -0.54 12.82 -26.17
N ASN A 264 -0.81 13.93 -25.50
CA ASN A 264 0.17 14.72 -24.74
C ASN A 264 -0.14 14.85 -23.25
N LEU A 265 -0.94 13.91 -22.71
CA LEU A 265 -1.30 13.85 -21.30
C LEU A 265 -0.57 12.70 -20.60
N MET A 266 0.09 13.03 -19.52
CA MET A 266 0.69 12.08 -18.58
C MET A 266 0.04 12.23 -17.19
N MET A 267 0.28 11.28 -16.31
CA MET A 267 -0.27 11.28 -14.96
C MET A 267 0.75 10.82 -13.92
N ALA A 268 0.76 11.50 -12.78
CA ALA A 268 1.59 11.13 -11.64
C ALA A 268 0.80 11.33 -10.34
N GLY A 269 0.62 10.24 -9.62
CA GLY A 269 -0.17 10.24 -8.39
C GLY A 269 -0.93 8.93 -8.22
N ARG A 270 -1.96 8.94 -7.37
CA ARG A 270 -2.87 7.82 -7.21
C ARG A 270 -3.77 7.57 -8.43
N ASN A 271 -3.79 8.49 -9.36
CA ASN A 271 -4.61 8.50 -10.58
C ASN A 271 -3.98 7.80 -11.78
N ILE A 272 -2.86 7.10 -11.63
CA ILE A 272 -2.24 6.32 -12.70
C ILE A 272 -3.14 5.14 -13.12
N SER A 273 -2.77 4.48 -14.22
CA SER A 273 -3.54 3.37 -14.81
C SER A 273 -3.38 2.07 -14.01
N VAL A 274 -4.22 1.89 -13.02
CA VAL A 274 -4.25 0.70 -12.14
C VAL A 274 -5.68 0.27 -11.85
N SER A 275 -5.89 -1.00 -11.46
CA SER A 275 -7.16 -1.46 -10.91
C SER A 275 -7.36 -0.93 -9.48
N HIS A 276 -8.60 -0.97 -8.96
CA HIS A 276 -8.89 -0.65 -7.58
C HIS A 276 -8.01 -1.46 -6.59
N ILE A 277 -7.83 -2.74 -6.88
CA ILE A 277 -7.03 -3.63 -6.02
C ILE A 277 -5.56 -3.24 -6.04
N ALA A 278 -4.98 -3.05 -7.23
CA ALA A 278 -3.57 -2.66 -7.35
C ALA A 278 -3.30 -1.25 -6.81
N LEU A 279 -4.30 -0.37 -6.81
CA LEU A 279 -4.20 0.94 -6.17
C LEU A 279 -3.82 0.82 -4.69
N GLY A 280 -4.29 -0.23 -3.99
CA GLY A 280 -3.96 -0.50 -2.59
C GLY A 280 -2.47 -0.46 -2.29
N THR A 281 -1.62 -0.90 -3.22
CA THR A 281 -0.15 -0.87 -3.06
C THR A 281 0.52 0.36 -3.68
N THR A 282 -0.08 0.96 -4.74
CA THR A 282 0.60 2.01 -5.52
C THR A 282 0.34 3.43 -5.04
N ARG A 283 -0.69 3.66 -4.22
CA ARG A 283 -1.16 4.99 -3.80
C ARG A 283 -0.34 5.67 -2.71
N VAL A 284 0.59 4.98 -2.07
CA VAL A 284 1.36 5.55 -0.95
C VAL A 284 2.36 6.60 -1.41
N GLN A 285 2.61 7.61 -0.57
CA GLN A 285 3.35 8.82 -0.95
C GLN A 285 4.74 8.55 -1.53
N ALA A 286 5.52 7.65 -0.96
CA ALA A 286 6.86 7.33 -1.44
C ALA A 286 6.83 6.74 -2.87
N THR A 287 5.86 5.85 -3.13
CA THR A 287 5.66 5.27 -4.48
C THR A 287 5.27 6.35 -5.49
N ILE A 288 4.29 7.21 -5.15
CA ILE A 288 3.85 8.26 -6.10
C ILE A 288 4.91 9.34 -6.31
N ALA A 289 5.80 9.59 -5.34
CA ALA A 289 6.94 10.48 -5.52
C ALA A 289 7.91 9.93 -6.59
N SER A 290 8.21 8.64 -6.53
CA SER A 290 9.02 7.94 -7.52
C SER A 290 8.36 7.95 -8.93
N ILE A 291 7.04 7.76 -9.00
CA ILE A 291 6.28 7.90 -10.25
C ILE A 291 6.37 9.35 -10.77
N GLY A 292 6.27 10.35 -9.89
CA GLY A 292 6.37 11.76 -10.22
C GLY A 292 7.72 12.11 -10.87
N GLN A 293 8.82 11.61 -10.33
CA GLN A 293 10.15 11.77 -10.92
C GLN A 293 10.21 11.16 -12.33
N ALA A 294 9.74 9.94 -12.49
CA ALA A 294 9.71 9.26 -13.79
C ALA A 294 8.86 10.03 -14.82
N CYS A 295 7.69 10.50 -14.40
CA CYS A 295 6.77 11.26 -15.25
C CYS A 295 7.38 12.61 -15.68
N GLY A 296 7.97 13.36 -14.76
CA GLY A 296 8.62 14.65 -15.05
C GLY A 296 9.83 14.50 -16.00
N THR A 297 10.69 13.50 -15.75
CA THR A 297 11.83 13.19 -16.63
C THR A 297 11.36 12.83 -18.04
N ALA A 298 10.34 11.97 -18.14
CA ALA A 298 9.76 11.58 -19.42
C ALA A 298 9.15 12.77 -20.17
N ALA A 299 8.40 13.63 -19.48
CA ALA A 299 7.82 14.83 -20.08
C ALA A 299 8.89 15.78 -20.64
N ALA A 300 9.97 16.00 -19.89
CA ALA A 300 11.10 16.79 -20.36
C ALA A 300 11.76 16.19 -21.62
N MET A 301 11.92 14.85 -21.65
CA MET A 301 12.45 14.16 -22.83
C MET A 301 11.48 14.24 -24.01
N CYS A 302 10.17 14.14 -23.80
CA CYS A 302 9.16 14.34 -24.84
C CYS A 302 9.31 15.70 -25.51
N VAL A 303 9.46 16.77 -24.71
CA VAL A 303 9.63 18.13 -25.21
C VAL A 303 10.94 18.28 -25.99
N LYS A 304 12.05 17.78 -25.45
CA LYS A 304 13.39 17.87 -26.08
C LYS A 304 13.46 17.10 -27.40
N LYS A 305 12.81 15.95 -27.49
CA LYS A 305 12.86 15.06 -28.66
C LYS A 305 11.69 15.23 -29.62
N HIS A 306 10.73 16.11 -29.29
CA HIS A 306 9.51 16.31 -30.06
C HIS A 306 8.69 15.02 -30.21
N LEU A 307 8.62 14.22 -29.15
CA LEU A 307 7.87 12.95 -29.10
C LEU A 307 6.63 13.08 -28.22
N THR A 308 5.60 12.28 -28.53
CA THR A 308 4.51 12.05 -27.59
C THR A 308 4.96 11.11 -26.47
N PRO A 309 4.31 11.09 -25.29
CA PRO A 309 4.60 10.12 -24.24
C PRO A 309 4.64 8.67 -24.73
N LYS A 310 3.70 8.25 -25.57
CA LYS A 310 3.69 6.93 -26.15
C LYS A 310 4.90 6.67 -27.03
N ALA A 311 5.21 7.58 -27.94
CA ALA A 311 6.37 7.45 -28.83
C ALA A 311 7.70 7.45 -28.05
N LEU A 312 7.79 8.18 -26.96
CA LEU A 312 8.96 8.13 -26.06
C LEU A 312 9.18 6.73 -25.49
N GLY A 313 8.11 6.09 -25.01
CA GLY A 313 8.16 4.71 -24.51
C GLY A 313 8.57 3.69 -25.57
N GLU A 314 8.17 3.90 -26.83
CA GLU A 314 8.51 3.04 -27.95
C GLU A 314 9.95 3.22 -28.47
N GLN A 315 10.48 4.45 -28.42
CA GLN A 315 11.73 4.81 -29.09
C GLN A 315 12.90 5.09 -28.14
N CYS A 316 12.65 5.56 -26.95
CA CYS A 316 13.66 6.08 -26.03
C CYS A 316 13.54 5.56 -24.59
N LEU A 317 12.86 4.43 -24.39
CA LEU A 317 12.59 3.89 -23.05
C LEU A 317 13.87 3.62 -22.25
N GLU A 318 14.88 3.00 -22.87
CA GLU A 318 16.14 2.69 -22.18
C GLU A 318 16.91 3.97 -21.80
N GLU A 319 16.89 5.00 -22.65
CA GLU A 319 17.49 6.29 -22.33
C GLU A 319 16.79 6.95 -21.14
N LEU A 320 15.45 6.88 -21.09
CA LEU A 320 14.66 7.36 -19.94
C LEU A 320 15.08 6.62 -18.67
N ARG A 321 15.13 5.30 -18.71
CA ARG A 321 15.46 4.47 -17.53
C ARG A 321 16.87 4.72 -17.03
N GLN A 322 17.84 4.87 -17.92
CA GLN A 322 19.22 5.20 -17.56
C GLN A 322 19.33 6.64 -17.00
N GLN A 323 18.54 7.60 -17.51
CA GLN A 323 18.48 8.94 -16.94
C GLN A 323 17.92 8.90 -15.51
N LEU A 324 16.84 8.14 -15.28
CA LEU A 324 16.28 7.97 -13.94
C LEU A 324 17.29 7.39 -12.95
N LEU A 325 18.08 6.39 -13.36
CA LEU A 325 19.14 5.84 -12.51
C LEU A 325 20.25 6.84 -12.19
N LYS A 326 20.59 7.73 -13.15
CA LYS A 326 21.54 8.83 -12.91
C LYS A 326 21.02 9.85 -11.91
N ASP A 327 19.72 10.04 -11.90
CA ASP A 327 19.01 10.95 -11.00
C ASP A 327 18.55 10.27 -9.70
N ASP A 328 19.25 9.21 -9.29
CA ASP A 328 19.09 8.45 -8.03
C ASP A 328 17.78 7.68 -7.89
N GLN A 329 17.03 7.46 -8.98
CA GLN A 329 15.83 6.62 -8.89
C GLN A 329 16.19 5.14 -8.92
N TYR A 330 15.67 4.36 -7.99
CA TYR A 330 15.80 2.91 -8.01
C TYR A 330 14.77 2.27 -8.95
N ILE A 331 15.24 1.43 -9.87
CA ILE A 331 14.40 0.60 -10.74
C ILE A 331 14.76 -0.87 -10.51
N PRO A 332 13.83 -1.72 -10.04
CA PRO A 332 14.13 -3.12 -9.72
C PRO A 332 14.74 -3.88 -10.91
N GLY A 333 15.91 -4.48 -10.67
CA GLY A 333 16.60 -5.30 -11.67
C GLY A 333 17.37 -4.52 -12.75
N LEU A 334 17.34 -3.20 -12.74
CA LEU A 334 18.10 -2.39 -13.68
C LEU A 334 19.37 -1.84 -13.03
N ARG A 335 20.47 -1.86 -13.79
CA ARG A 335 21.77 -1.31 -13.37
C ARG A 335 22.07 -0.03 -14.14
N ASN A 336 22.67 0.93 -13.45
CA ASN A 336 23.22 2.11 -14.10
C ASN A 336 24.37 1.68 -15.05
N ALA A 337 24.23 1.99 -16.33
CA ALA A 337 25.21 1.67 -17.36
C ALA A 337 26.22 2.79 -17.63
N ASP A 338 26.09 3.95 -16.97
CA ASP A 338 26.97 5.09 -17.16
C ASP A 338 28.43 4.73 -16.80
N PRO A 339 29.38 4.79 -17.74
CA PRO A 339 30.78 4.54 -17.45
C PRO A 339 31.42 5.61 -16.55
N LEU A 340 30.79 6.77 -16.43
CA LEU A 340 31.26 7.86 -15.59
C LEU A 340 30.76 7.76 -14.14
N ASP A 341 29.89 6.80 -13.84
CA ASP A 341 29.42 6.54 -12.47
C ASP A 341 30.60 6.22 -11.55
N LEU A 342 30.87 7.11 -10.59
CA LEU A 342 32.00 7.00 -9.66
C LEU A 342 31.88 5.76 -8.76
N ALA A 343 30.67 5.30 -8.43
CA ALA A 343 30.45 4.11 -7.63
C ALA A 343 31.06 2.85 -8.28
N ARG A 344 31.16 2.79 -9.59
CA ARG A 344 31.77 1.66 -10.33
C ARG A 344 33.27 1.51 -10.07
N LYS A 345 33.95 2.57 -9.66
CA LYS A 345 35.39 2.64 -9.39
C LYS A 345 35.69 2.82 -7.91
N ALA A 346 34.67 2.96 -7.08
CA ALA A 346 34.82 3.21 -5.66
C ALA A 346 35.35 1.96 -4.93
N LYS A 347 36.28 2.15 -4.03
CA LYS A 347 36.67 1.14 -3.04
C LYS A 347 35.67 1.24 -1.88
N ILE A 348 34.79 0.26 -1.77
CA ILE A 348 33.77 0.21 -0.72
C ILE A 348 34.38 -0.46 0.51
N THR A 349 34.30 0.20 1.66
CA THR A 349 34.67 -0.36 2.96
C THR A 349 33.55 -0.14 3.95
N ALA A 350 33.38 -1.07 4.89
CA ALA A 350 32.43 -0.96 5.97
C ALA A 350 33.11 -1.33 7.30
N SER A 351 32.74 -0.65 8.38
CA SER A 351 33.19 -0.98 9.74
C SER A 351 32.65 -2.32 10.21
N SER A 352 31.45 -2.68 9.74
CA SER A 352 30.80 -3.97 9.96
C SER A 352 29.89 -4.30 8.81
N VAL A 353 29.65 -5.59 8.56
CA VAL A 353 28.74 -6.08 7.53
C VAL A 353 27.85 -7.12 8.18
N SER A 354 26.53 -6.95 8.09
CA SER A 354 25.60 -8.03 8.40
C SER A 354 25.72 -9.11 7.34
N ARG A 355 25.93 -10.33 7.77
CA ARG A 355 25.95 -11.51 6.87
C ARG A 355 24.54 -12.13 6.74
N GLU A 356 23.56 -11.62 7.46
CA GLU A 356 22.19 -12.08 7.40
C GLU A 356 21.42 -11.26 6.37
N GLU A 357 20.73 -11.93 5.47
CA GLU A 357 19.76 -11.30 4.55
C GLU A 357 18.47 -10.97 5.29
N VAL A 358 18.55 -10.10 6.28
CA VAL A 358 17.42 -9.74 7.13
C VAL A 358 17.08 -8.29 6.91
N TYR A 359 15.83 -8.02 6.59
CA TYR A 359 15.30 -6.67 6.44
C TYR A 359 14.49 -6.27 7.65
N VAL A 360 14.80 -5.07 8.11
CA VAL A 360 14.29 -4.52 9.35
C VAL A 360 13.24 -3.48 9.05
N GLN A 361 12.03 -3.66 9.55
CA GLN A 361 11.29 -2.56 10.16
C GLN A 361 10.71 -3.05 11.46
N GLU A 362 11.24 -2.54 12.55
CA GLU A 362 10.69 -2.80 13.87
C GLU A 362 9.34 -2.10 14.00
N ILE A 363 8.27 -2.86 13.97
CA ILE A 363 7.02 -2.45 14.60
C ILE A 363 6.69 -3.53 15.62
N GLY A 364 7.27 -3.36 16.82
CA GLY A 364 6.71 -3.94 18.04
C GLY A 364 6.87 -5.43 18.31
N VAL A 365 7.66 -6.19 17.53
CA VAL A 365 7.83 -7.62 17.80
C VAL A 365 9.11 -7.88 18.56
N ARG A 366 8.96 -8.48 19.73
CA ARG A 366 10.07 -8.97 20.53
C ARG A 366 10.43 -10.39 20.09
N ASP A 367 11.73 -10.68 20.05
CA ASP A 367 12.24 -12.04 19.95
C ASP A 367 11.53 -12.92 20.99
N ALA A 368 10.71 -13.86 20.55
CA ALA A 368 9.81 -14.56 21.42
C ALA A 368 9.67 -16.05 21.05
N TRP A 369 9.40 -16.87 22.07
CA TRP A 369 8.97 -18.24 21.92
C TRP A 369 7.45 -18.30 21.98
N LEU A 370 6.77 -18.55 20.85
CA LEU A 370 5.32 -18.64 20.82
C LEU A 370 4.85 -20.09 21.04
N PRO A 371 3.92 -20.31 21.96
CA PRO A 371 3.38 -21.66 22.17
C PRO A 371 2.59 -22.11 20.94
N LEU A 372 2.66 -23.40 20.62
CA LEU A 372 1.85 -24.04 19.58
C LEU A 372 0.46 -24.41 20.13
N ASN A 373 -0.28 -23.41 20.57
CA ASN A 373 -1.66 -23.54 21.04
C ASN A 373 -2.71 -23.34 19.94
N CYS A 374 -2.29 -23.04 18.73
CA CYS A 374 -3.09 -22.92 17.51
C CYS A 374 -2.20 -23.27 16.31
N THR A 375 -2.81 -23.59 15.16
CA THR A 375 -2.09 -23.83 13.92
C THR A 375 -1.36 -22.56 13.51
N ARG A 376 -0.04 -22.66 13.34
CA ARG A 376 0.83 -21.55 12.94
C ARG A 376 1.54 -21.87 11.64
N GLY A 377 1.74 -20.83 10.83
CA GLY A 377 2.45 -20.95 9.57
C GLY A 377 3.49 -19.87 9.38
N SER A 378 4.57 -20.20 8.67
CA SER A 378 5.54 -19.24 8.15
C SER A 378 5.64 -19.37 6.64
N PHE A 379 5.43 -18.26 5.95
CA PHE A 379 5.60 -18.20 4.49
C PHE A 379 7.06 -17.97 4.13
N LEU A 380 7.56 -18.80 3.24
CA LEU A 380 8.90 -18.73 2.68
C LEU A 380 8.78 -18.52 1.17
N PRO A 381 9.18 -17.36 0.64
CA PRO A 381 9.08 -17.07 -0.79
C PRO A 381 10.09 -17.93 -1.58
N ARG A 382 9.67 -18.29 -2.78
CA ARG A 382 10.58 -18.94 -3.71
C ARG A 382 11.63 -17.95 -4.19
N ARG A 383 12.90 -18.32 -4.02
CA ARG A 383 14.04 -17.60 -4.57
C ARG A 383 14.64 -18.39 -5.75
N GLU A 384 15.92 -18.42 -5.89
CA GLU A 384 16.60 -19.11 -7.00
C GLU A 384 16.42 -20.64 -6.96
N ARG A 385 16.25 -21.23 -5.77
CA ARG A 385 16.12 -22.66 -5.60
C ARG A 385 14.67 -23.11 -5.83
N THR A 386 14.52 -24.12 -6.66
CA THR A 386 13.22 -24.75 -6.95
C THR A 386 13.02 -26.09 -6.24
N GLN A 387 14.06 -26.64 -5.61
CA GLN A 387 14.01 -27.90 -4.88
C GLN A 387 14.32 -27.69 -3.40
N ILE A 388 13.50 -28.24 -2.55
CA ILE A 388 13.68 -28.29 -1.11
C ILE A 388 13.86 -29.76 -0.74
N GLN A 389 14.78 -30.04 0.17
CA GLN A 389 14.98 -31.37 0.76
C GLN A 389 14.63 -31.36 2.24
N GLU A 390 15.02 -30.29 2.95
CA GLU A 390 14.85 -30.16 4.38
C GLU A 390 14.47 -28.72 4.73
N LEU A 391 13.68 -28.59 5.81
CA LEU A 391 13.41 -27.34 6.50
C LEU A 391 13.85 -27.47 7.95
N TYR A 392 14.52 -26.44 8.45
CA TYR A 392 14.97 -26.37 9.83
C TYR A 392 14.11 -25.39 10.60
N LEU A 393 13.49 -25.87 11.69
CA LEU A 393 12.66 -25.06 12.58
C LEU A 393 13.30 -24.93 13.95
N MET A 394 13.29 -23.73 14.51
CA MET A 394 13.82 -23.47 15.85
C MET A 394 12.73 -23.73 16.89
N LEU A 395 12.80 -24.90 17.54
CA LEU A 395 11.80 -25.38 18.48
C LEU A 395 12.32 -25.45 19.91
N LYS A 396 11.40 -25.32 20.86
CA LYS A 396 11.64 -25.56 22.29
C LYS A 396 10.56 -26.47 22.84
N ASN A 397 11.00 -27.55 23.51
CA ASN A 397 10.14 -28.43 24.29
C ASN A 397 10.34 -28.10 25.78
N GLU A 398 9.32 -27.58 26.42
CA GLU A 398 9.39 -27.20 27.85
C GLU A 398 8.95 -28.34 28.79
N THR A 399 8.63 -29.51 28.23
CA THR A 399 8.17 -30.63 29.02
C THR A 399 9.29 -31.61 29.40
N SER A 400 8.98 -32.51 30.33
CA SER A 400 9.89 -33.58 30.78
C SER A 400 9.87 -34.82 29.88
N ARG A 401 9.09 -34.80 28.76
CA ARG A 401 8.99 -35.90 27.82
C ARG A 401 9.32 -35.47 26.38
N ALA A 402 9.79 -36.39 25.58
CA ALA A 402 9.92 -36.15 24.16
C ALA A 402 8.55 -36.08 23.49
N ILE A 403 8.39 -35.12 22.55
CA ILE A 403 7.12 -34.84 21.86
C ILE A 403 7.35 -34.94 20.35
N ASP A 404 6.45 -35.63 19.65
CA ASP A 404 6.45 -35.70 18.21
C ASP A 404 5.75 -34.46 17.64
N VAL A 405 6.45 -33.76 16.74
CA VAL A 405 5.96 -32.53 16.09
C VAL A 405 5.85 -32.78 14.59
N GLN A 406 4.68 -32.56 14.04
CA GLN A 406 4.41 -32.71 12.61
C GLN A 406 4.52 -31.38 11.91
N LEU A 407 5.40 -31.30 10.91
CA LEU A 407 5.47 -30.21 9.94
C LEU A 407 4.69 -30.59 8.69
N SER A 408 3.83 -29.71 8.22
CA SER A 408 3.27 -29.78 6.88
C SER A 408 3.76 -28.61 6.04
N VAL A 409 4.24 -28.90 4.82
CA VAL A 409 4.69 -27.87 3.87
C VAL A 409 3.66 -27.80 2.75
N ARG A 410 3.08 -26.62 2.55
CA ARG A 410 2.00 -26.37 1.59
C ARG A 410 2.44 -25.34 0.58
N GLU A 411 2.18 -25.60 -0.68
CA GLU A 411 2.54 -24.66 -1.75
C GLU A 411 1.48 -23.55 -1.87
N GLN A 412 1.90 -22.34 -2.17
CA GLN A 412 1.01 -21.25 -2.50
C GLN A 412 0.27 -21.55 -3.82
N ILE A 413 -1.06 -21.52 -3.79
CA ILE A 413 -1.89 -21.88 -4.97
C ILE A 413 -2.61 -20.68 -5.59
N ALA A 414 -2.79 -19.61 -4.83
CA ALA A 414 -3.47 -18.40 -5.27
C ALA A 414 -2.47 -17.28 -5.48
N GLN A 415 -2.92 -16.23 -6.12
CA GLN A 415 -2.13 -15.01 -6.26
C GLN A 415 -1.90 -14.32 -4.91
N ASP A 416 -2.83 -14.45 -3.99
CA ASP A 416 -2.67 -14.02 -2.60
C ASP A 416 -1.87 -15.08 -1.84
N VAL A 417 -0.78 -14.66 -1.20
CA VAL A 417 0.09 -15.54 -0.38
C VAL A 417 -0.64 -16.19 0.79
N SER A 418 -1.78 -15.63 1.22
CA SER A 418 -2.59 -16.19 2.31
C SER A 418 -3.23 -17.53 1.98
N TYR A 419 -3.38 -17.87 0.70
CA TYR A 419 -4.04 -19.11 0.26
C TYR A 419 -3.03 -20.19 -0.07
N VAL A 420 -3.30 -21.39 0.41
CA VAL A 420 -2.41 -22.55 0.29
C VAL A 420 -3.12 -23.74 -0.35
N SER A 421 -2.35 -24.66 -0.91
CA SER A 421 -2.88 -25.94 -1.40
C SER A 421 -3.41 -26.80 -0.26
N ASP A 422 -4.39 -27.65 -0.58
CA ASP A 422 -4.85 -28.71 0.34
C ASP A 422 -3.83 -29.86 0.42
N THR A 423 -3.00 -30.03 -0.61
CA THR A 423 -1.91 -31.01 -0.62
C THR A 423 -0.70 -30.50 0.14
N SER A 424 -0.09 -31.35 0.93
CA SER A 424 1.12 -31.03 1.68
C SER A 424 2.12 -32.20 1.64
N VAL A 425 3.41 -31.83 1.71
CA VAL A 425 4.47 -32.76 2.11
C VAL A 425 4.58 -32.67 3.62
N MET A 426 4.63 -33.82 4.30
CA MET A 426 4.64 -33.88 5.77
C MET A 426 5.83 -34.67 6.26
N ASP A 427 6.37 -34.25 7.39
CA ASP A 427 7.36 -34.98 8.15
C ASP A 427 7.09 -34.85 9.66
N VAL A 428 7.45 -35.84 10.43
CA VAL A 428 7.29 -35.88 11.90
C VAL A 428 8.64 -36.05 12.55
N GLN A 429 9.00 -35.09 13.41
CA GLN A 429 10.25 -35.14 14.14
C GLN A 429 10.03 -35.15 15.65
N ARG A 430 10.81 -35.98 16.34
CA ARG A 430 10.75 -36.13 17.79
C ARG A 430 11.65 -35.07 18.47
N VAL A 431 11.01 -34.14 19.18
CA VAL A 431 11.70 -33.08 19.94
C VAL A 431 11.97 -33.60 21.36
N PRO A 432 13.24 -33.77 21.76
CA PRO A 432 13.57 -34.32 23.07
C PRO A 432 13.05 -33.45 24.24
N ALA A 433 12.92 -34.04 25.40
CA ALA A 433 12.56 -33.33 26.63
C ALA A 433 13.54 -32.22 26.95
N GLY A 434 13.04 -31.04 27.28
CA GLY A 434 13.87 -29.85 27.61
C GLY A 434 14.72 -29.30 26.46
N TYR A 435 14.54 -29.80 25.24
CA TYR A 435 15.34 -29.37 24.07
C TYR A 435 15.00 -27.95 23.64
N GLN A 436 16.03 -27.24 23.24
CA GLN A 436 15.90 -25.95 22.57
C GLN A 436 16.95 -25.86 21.45
N GLY A 437 16.50 -25.77 20.20
CA GLY A 437 17.43 -25.75 19.06
C GLY A 437 16.73 -25.98 17.73
N TRP A 438 17.54 -26.13 16.69
CA TRP A 438 17.09 -26.43 15.34
C TRP A 438 16.73 -27.89 15.18
N ILE A 439 15.52 -28.16 14.67
CA ILE A 439 15.05 -29.49 14.28
C ILE A 439 14.93 -29.52 12.76
N ALA A 440 15.56 -30.51 12.13
CA ALA A 440 15.47 -30.74 10.69
C ALA A 440 14.24 -31.61 10.36
N PHE A 441 13.44 -31.14 9.40
CA PHE A 441 12.32 -31.88 8.84
C PHE A 441 12.63 -32.22 7.39
N HIS A 442 12.45 -33.50 7.02
CA HIS A 442 12.68 -33.97 5.65
C HIS A 442 11.41 -33.79 4.80
N VAL A 443 11.43 -32.79 3.89
CA VAL A 443 10.27 -32.39 3.10
C VAL A 443 10.65 -32.23 1.62
N PRO A 444 11.01 -33.33 0.93
CA PRO A 444 11.48 -33.28 -0.45
C PRO A 444 10.35 -32.83 -1.38
N MET A 445 10.53 -31.67 -2.00
CA MET A 445 9.55 -31.13 -2.94
C MET A 445 10.20 -30.25 -4.00
N THR A 446 9.56 -30.16 -5.16
CA THR A 446 9.90 -29.24 -6.23
C THR A 446 8.87 -28.12 -6.28
N LEU A 447 9.30 -26.88 -6.07
CA LEU A 447 8.43 -25.72 -6.07
C LEU A 447 7.99 -25.36 -7.48
N ARG A 448 6.68 -25.21 -7.66
CA ARG A 448 6.03 -24.71 -8.88
C ARG A 448 5.52 -23.28 -8.71
N GLY A 449 5.00 -22.94 -7.50
CA GLY A 449 4.49 -21.65 -7.15
C GLY A 449 5.52 -20.63 -6.69
N ASN A 450 5.05 -19.52 -6.11
CA ASN A 450 5.89 -18.43 -5.67
C ASN A 450 6.48 -18.60 -4.25
N GLY A 451 6.07 -19.63 -3.54
CA GLY A 451 6.57 -19.94 -2.20
C GLY A 451 5.81 -21.07 -1.53
N ILE A 452 6.17 -21.31 -0.29
CA ILE A 452 5.58 -22.34 0.55
C ILE A 452 5.20 -21.79 1.91
N TRP A 453 4.23 -22.44 2.53
CA TRP A 453 3.93 -22.32 3.94
C TRP A 453 4.47 -23.54 4.70
N ALA A 454 5.36 -23.29 5.66
CA ALA A 454 5.73 -24.26 6.69
C ALA A 454 4.70 -24.14 7.82
N VAL A 455 3.95 -25.21 8.10
CA VAL A 455 2.80 -25.19 9.00
C VAL A 455 2.97 -26.21 10.11
N LEU A 456 2.84 -25.76 11.36
CA LEU A 456 2.78 -26.62 12.55
C LEU A 456 1.37 -26.58 13.14
N GLU A 457 0.83 -27.75 13.43
CA GLU A 457 -0.44 -27.91 14.17
C GLU A 457 -0.24 -27.70 15.68
N PRO A 458 -1.32 -27.47 16.45
CA PRO A 458 -1.23 -27.29 17.89
C PRO A 458 -0.61 -28.50 18.58
N VAL A 459 0.41 -28.25 19.40
CA VAL A 459 1.11 -29.25 20.20
C VAL A 459 1.46 -28.67 21.56
N GLU A 460 0.89 -29.23 22.62
CA GLU A 460 1.12 -28.77 23.97
C GLU A 460 2.59 -28.97 24.40
N GLY A 461 3.16 -27.94 25.04
CA GLY A 461 4.52 -27.97 25.56
C GLY A 461 5.60 -27.63 24.52
N ILE A 462 5.25 -27.45 23.28
CA ILE A 462 6.17 -27.01 22.22
C ILE A 462 5.98 -25.51 21.95
N LYS A 463 7.10 -24.85 21.76
CA LYS A 463 7.16 -23.44 21.32
C LYS A 463 7.98 -23.33 20.04
N TRP A 464 7.52 -22.46 19.16
CA TRP A 464 8.22 -22.10 17.93
C TRP A 464 8.82 -20.68 18.08
N ARG A 465 10.09 -20.51 17.72
CA ARG A 465 10.75 -19.21 17.85
C ARG A 465 10.28 -18.27 16.76
N VAL A 466 9.92 -17.05 17.16
CA VAL A 466 9.69 -15.92 16.25
C VAL A 466 10.94 -15.09 16.20
N LEU A 467 11.41 -14.80 15.02
CA LEU A 467 12.49 -13.85 14.80
C LEU A 467 11.97 -12.42 14.94
N LYS A 468 12.77 -11.59 15.59
CA LYS A 468 12.52 -10.15 15.73
C LYS A 468 12.47 -9.43 14.36
N MET A 469 13.10 -10.04 13.36
CA MET A 469 13.24 -9.51 12.00
C MET A 469 13.08 -10.64 11.00
N ALA A 470 12.09 -10.50 10.11
CA ALA A 470 11.89 -11.45 9.04
C ALA A 470 12.79 -11.17 7.83
N PRO A 471 13.30 -12.19 7.14
CA PRO A 471 13.84 -12.01 5.80
C PRO A 471 12.80 -11.36 4.87
N ILE A 472 13.30 -10.70 3.79
CA ILE A 472 12.40 -10.09 2.78
C ILE A 472 11.38 -11.13 2.32
N ASP A 473 10.12 -10.68 2.23
CA ASP A 473 8.99 -11.45 1.72
C ASP A 473 8.61 -12.68 2.56
N CYS A 474 9.27 -12.90 3.70
CA CYS A 474 8.82 -13.88 4.68
C CYS A 474 7.75 -13.29 5.59
N THR A 475 6.79 -14.08 5.99
CA THR A 475 5.75 -13.69 6.94
C THR A 475 5.30 -14.89 7.77
N ARG A 476 4.78 -14.62 8.95
CA ARG A 476 4.10 -15.64 9.77
C ARG A 476 2.61 -15.37 9.87
N SER A 477 1.86 -16.39 10.25
CA SER A 477 0.44 -16.26 10.50
C SER A 477 -0.09 -17.37 11.40
N VAL A 478 -1.34 -17.17 11.79
CA VAL A 478 -2.19 -18.16 12.45
C VAL A 478 -3.29 -18.56 11.47
N TRP A 479 -3.63 -19.86 11.43
CA TRP A 479 -4.68 -20.33 10.53
C TRP A 479 -6.03 -19.72 10.89
N ASP A 480 -6.66 -19.10 9.92
CA ASP A 480 -8.04 -18.62 10.00
C ASP A 480 -8.99 -19.68 9.40
N ALA A 481 -9.66 -20.41 10.28
CA ALA A 481 -10.57 -21.48 9.86
C ALA A 481 -11.80 -20.95 9.09
N LYS A 482 -12.26 -19.74 9.38
CA LYS A 482 -13.42 -19.12 8.71
C LYS A 482 -13.13 -18.86 7.24
N TRP A 483 -11.93 -18.38 6.93
CA TRP A 483 -11.53 -18.03 5.57
C TRP A 483 -10.64 -19.08 4.90
N ARG A 484 -10.28 -20.15 5.63
CA ARG A 484 -9.37 -21.23 5.17
C ARG A 484 -8.07 -20.68 4.58
N ARG A 485 -7.45 -19.75 5.30
CA ARG A 485 -6.23 -19.07 4.87
C ARG A 485 -5.34 -18.73 6.06
N PHE A 486 -4.10 -18.34 5.74
CA PHE A 486 -3.18 -17.71 6.67
C PHE A 486 -3.19 -16.18 6.41
N PRO A 487 -3.95 -15.37 7.18
CA PRO A 487 -3.87 -13.92 7.05
C PRO A 487 -2.43 -13.49 7.36
N THR A 488 -1.85 -12.68 6.47
CA THR A 488 -0.45 -12.27 6.59
C THR A 488 -0.25 -11.32 7.76
N ILE A 489 0.80 -11.56 8.55
CA ILE A 489 1.31 -10.64 9.57
C ILE A 489 2.64 -10.11 9.03
N PRO A 490 2.69 -8.85 8.55
CA PRO A 490 3.90 -8.30 7.97
C PRO A 490 5.06 -8.27 8.96
N ASN A 491 6.28 -8.44 8.43
CA ASN A 491 7.54 -8.26 9.15
C ASN A 491 7.83 -9.24 10.30
N GLU A 492 7.15 -10.37 10.33
CA GLU A 492 7.45 -11.43 11.28
C GLU A 492 7.59 -12.79 10.57
N CYS A 493 8.52 -13.62 11.00
CA CYS A 493 8.62 -15.03 10.61
C CYS A 493 9.04 -15.91 11.79
N HIS A 494 8.76 -17.20 11.66
CA HIS A 494 9.23 -18.21 12.61
C HIS A 494 10.61 -18.71 12.25
#